data_c556a964e621b1b4cd2ce5ef2c6ae46b
#
_entry.id   c556a964e621b1b4cd2ce5ef2c6ae46b
#
_cell.length_a   1.000
_cell.length_b   1.000
_cell.length_c   1.000
_cell.angle_alpha   90.00
_cell.angle_beta   90.00
_cell.angle_gamma   90.00
#
_symmetry.space_group_name_H-M   'P 1'
#
loop_
_entity.id
_entity.type
_entity.pdbx_description
1 polymer ?
#
loop_
_entity_poly.entity_id
_entity_poly.type
_entity_poly.pdbx_seq_one_letter_code
_entity_poly.pdbx_strand_id
1 'polypeptide(L)'
;VLEQLESEGVEIASHILQWRQYSKLVSTYTSSLAEHADNNDRVHSTFNIAATITGRLSSSEPNLQNIPIRTEIGKKIRTAFIAEKEHELYSFDYSQIELRVLAEACEDPNLLKAFQEDQDIHQSTGQLVFNKKTINDNDRRMAKIINFGIIYGISQYGLAKQLGVSNAEAKLFIDNYFQKFPNINDYMKATTDKAKKLGYVENLFGRKSHIKDINAKNFMLRSFAERQAINAPIQGTASDLIKIAMLDIQKYLETNNCKSKMTFTSP
;
A
#
# COMPACT_ATOMS: atom_id res chain seq x y z
N VAL A 1 9.47 -0.54 -21.92
CA VAL A 1 10.45 -0.49 -23.03
C VAL A 1 11.88 -0.42 -22.49
N LEU A 2 12.28 0.62 -21.70
CA LEU A 2 13.66 0.72 -21.20
C LEU A 2 14.06 -0.45 -20.30
N GLU A 3 13.22 -0.86 -19.35
CA GLU A 3 13.44 -2.03 -18.48
C GLU A 3 13.58 -3.35 -19.31
N GLN A 4 12.83 -3.45 -20.39
CA GLN A 4 12.93 -4.60 -21.29
C GLN A 4 14.25 -4.57 -22.05
N LEU A 5 14.65 -3.42 -22.61
CA LEU A 5 15.94 -3.26 -23.31
C LEU A 5 17.12 -3.52 -22.36
N GLU A 6 17.03 -3.11 -21.10
CA GLU A 6 18.02 -3.42 -20.07
C GLU A 6 18.11 -4.93 -19.83
N SER A 7 16.97 -5.64 -19.73
CA SER A 7 16.93 -7.10 -19.57
C SER A 7 17.48 -7.84 -20.80
N GLU A 8 17.44 -7.23 -21.97
CA GLU A 8 18.03 -7.71 -23.23
C GLU A 8 19.53 -7.35 -23.38
N GLY A 9 20.12 -6.69 -22.36
CA GLY A 9 21.54 -6.36 -22.31
C GLY A 9 21.93 -5.08 -23.06
N VAL A 10 20.97 -4.21 -23.35
CA VAL A 10 21.24 -2.91 -24.01
C VAL A 10 21.79 -1.93 -22.98
N GLU A 11 23.10 -1.69 -22.99
CA GLU A 11 23.85 -0.90 -22.00
C GLU A 11 23.32 0.52 -21.82
N ILE A 12 22.99 1.21 -22.92
CA ILE A 12 22.45 2.57 -22.86
C ILE A 12 21.11 2.64 -22.11
N ALA A 13 20.28 1.58 -22.13
CA ALA A 13 19.03 1.54 -21.40
C ALA A 13 19.27 1.53 -19.88
N SER A 14 20.28 0.79 -19.41
CA SER A 14 20.71 0.76 -18.01
C SER A 14 21.18 2.16 -17.55
N HIS A 15 22.03 2.81 -18.33
CA HIS A 15 22.51 4.17 -18.01
C HIS A 15 21.35 5.19 -17.94
N ILE A 16 20.41 5.12 -18.88
CA ILE A 16 19.23 6.01 -18.85
C ILE A 16 18.36 5.75 -17.62
N LEU A 17 18.15 4.50 -17.22
CA LEU A 17 17.38 4.14 -16.02
C LEU A 17 18.07 4.63 -14.75
N GLN A 18 19.39 4.45 -14.65
CA GLN A 18 20.18 4.99 -13.53
C GLN A 18 20.12 6.51 -13.47
N TRP A 19 20.33 7.17 -14.61
CA TRP A 19 20.24 8.64 -14.69
C TRP A 19 18.86 9.14 -14.24
N ARG A 20 17.77 8.53 -14.70
CA ARG A 20 16.41 8.86 -14.26
C ARG A 20 16.23 8.70 -12.76
N GLN A 21 16.75 7.63 -12.19
CA GLN A 21 16.68 7.39 -10.76
C GLN A 21 17.41 8.48 -9.98
N TYR A 22 18.66 8.79 -10.33
CA TYR A 22 19.44 9.82 -9.65
C TYR A 22 18.86 11.22 -9.86
N SER A 23 18.48 11.56 -11.09
CA SER A 23 17.86 12.85 -11.40
C SER A 23 16.58 13.09 -10.56
N LYS A 24 15.74 12.05 -10.43
CA LYS A 24 14.57 12.11 -9.56
C LYS A 24 14.94 12.32 -8.09
N LEU A 25 15.94 11.60 -7.58
CA LEU A 25 16.38 11.74 -6.20
C LEU A 25 16.93 13.16 -5.93
N VAL A 26 17.73 13.68 -6.83
CA VAL A 26 18.31 15.03 -6.71
C VAL A 26 17.19 16.08 -6.74
N SER A 27 16.36 16.09 -7.76
CA SER A 27 15.33 17.11 -7.92
C SER A 27 14.23 17.08 -6.86
N THR A 28 13.88 15.88 -6.38
CA THR A 28 12.74 15.73 -5.45
C THR A 28 13.18 15.82 -3.98
N TYR A 29 14.37 15.32 -3.64
CA TYR A 29 14.74 15.16 -2.23
C TYR A 29 15.98 15.95 -1.83
N THR A 30 17.07 15.97 -2.58
CA THR A 30 18.28 16.67 -2.11
C THR A 30 18.19 18.19 -2.28
N SER A 31 17.86 18.67 -3.47
CA SER A 31 17.73 20.11 -3.72
C SER A 31 16.43 20.65 -3.11
N SER A 32 15.30 20.02 -3.42
CA SER A 32 13.99 20.52 -3.01
C SER A 32 13.79 20.51 -1.48
N LEU A 33 14.25 19.48 -0.74
CA LEU A 33 14.10 19.46 0.72
C LEU A 33 14.91 20.59 1.39
N ALA A 34 16.12 20.86 0.90
CA ALA A 34 16.93 21.95 1.43
C ALA A 34 16.29 23.34 1.21
N GLU A 35 15.63 23.53 0.05
CA GLU A 35 14.90 24.77 -0.27
C GLU A 35 13.64 24.96 0.59
N HIS A 36 13.04 23.86 1.09
CA HIS A 36 11.83 23.89 1.94
C HIS A 36 12.16 23.93 3.44
N ALA A 37 13.44 23.86 3.83
CA ALA A 37 13.82 23.98 5.21
C ALA A 37 13.70 25.42 5.71
N ASP A 38 13.14 25.61 6.90
CA ASP A 38 13.10 26.89 7.56
C ASP A 38 14.43 27.24 8.25
N ASN A 39 14.50 28.38 8.90
CA ASN A 39 15.70 28.86 9.61
C ASN A 39 16.13 27.95 10.79
N ASN A 40 15.33 26.98 11.16
CA ASN A 40 15.61 25.98 12.21
C ASN A 40 15.88 24.60 11.61
N ASP A 41 16.18 24.51 10.31
CA ASP A 41 16.38 23.27 9.56
C ASP A 41 15.17 22.32 9.60
N ARG A 42 13.95 22.87 9.73
CA ARG A 42 12.71 22.07 9.75
C ARG A 42 11.97 22.18 8.43
N VAL A 43 11.48 21.04 7.96
CA VAL A 43 10.66 20.95 6.75
C VAL A 43 9.19 20.81 7.14
N HIS A 44 8.35 21.67 6.60
CA HIS A 44 6.91 21.72 6.84
C HIS A 44 6.16 21.32 5.58
N SER A 45 5.50 20.17 5.62
CA SER A 45 4.70 19.66 4.49
C SER A 45 3.24 20.03 4.67
N THR A 46 2.53 20.23 3.56
CA THR A 46 1.09 20.38 3.53
C THR A 46 0.42 19.01 3.42
N PHE A 47 -0.43 18.65 4.38
CA PHE A 47 -1.21 17.42 4.36
C PHE A 47 -2.65 17.70 3.91
N ASN A 48 -3.04 17.14 2.77
CA ASN A 48 -4.39 17.25 2.23
C ASN A 48 -5.24 16.07 2.71
N ILE A 49 -6.35 16.36 3.37
CA ILE A 49 -7.25 15.34 3.96
C ILE A 49 -8.31 14.83 2.98
N ALA A 50 -8.53 15.51 1.85
CA ALA A 50 -9.60 15.24 0.90
C ALA A 50 -9.11 15.04 -0.55
N ALA A 51 -7.82 14.82 -0.77
CA ALA A 51 -7.25 14.71 -2.11
C ALA A 51 -7.33 13.30 -2.71
N THR A 52 -7.58 12.26 -1.89
CA THR A 52 -7.62 10.87 -2.35
C THR A 52 -9.01 10.28 -2.25
N ILE A 53 -9.37 9.37 -3.18
CA ILE A 53 -10.67 8.68 -3.17
C ILE A 53 -10.85 7.84 -1.90
N THR A 54 -9.77 7.27 -1.38
CA THR A 54 -9.76 6.40 -0.20
C THR A 54 -9.76 7.17 1.13
N GLY A 55 -9.64 8.50 1.11
CA GLY A 55 -9.50 9.30 2.32
C GLY A 55 -8.12 9.27 2.96
N ARG A 56 -7.11 8.61 2.34
CA ARG A 56 -5.72 8.71 2.80
C ARG A 56 -5.26 10.16 2.76
N LEU A 57 -4.40 10.55 3.69
CA LEU A 57 -3.68 11.81 3.62
C LEU A 57 -2.75 11.81 2.41
N SER A 58 -2.64 12.93 1.74
CA SER A 58 -1.57 13.15 0.76
C SER A 58 -0.70 14.31 1.20
N SER A 59 0.59 14.20 0.96
CA SER A 59 1.61 15.18 1.33
C SER A 59 2.09 15.93 0.09
N SER A 60 2.20 17.24 0.19
CA SER A 60 2.73 18.11 -0.88
C SER A 60 3.54 19.27 -0.28
N GLU A 61 4.42 19.82 -1.05
CA GLU A 61 5.22 21.03 -0.76
C GLU A 61 5.98 20.96 0.57
N PRO A 62 6.91 20.01 0.71
CA PRO A 62 7.29 18.90 -0.15
C PRO A 62 6.53 17.60 0.18
N ASN A 63 6.51 16.64 -0.77
CA ASN A 63 5.92 15.34 -0.51
C ASN A 63 6.86 14.47 0.34
N LEU A 64 6.59 14.35 1.63
CA LEU A 64 7.36 13.53 2.57
C LEU A 64 6.94 12.05 2.60
N GLN A 65 5.78 11.70 2.03
CA GLN A 65 5.27 10.34 2.05
C GLN A 65 5.94 9.42 1.02
N ASN A 66 6.61 9.98 0.02
CA ASN A 66 7.26 9.22 -1.06
C ASN A 66 8.79 9.11 -0.90
N ILE A 67 9.34 9.36 0.28
CA ILE A 67 10.78 9.22 0.53
C ILE A 67 11.19 7.76 0.29
N PRO A 68 12.16 7.48 -0.60
CA PRO A 68 12.50 6.12 -0.98
C PRO A 68 13.00 5.31 0.22
N ILE A 69 12.64 4.02 0.26
CA ILE A 69 13.03 3.10 1.33
C ILE A 69 13.73 1.84 0.79
N ARG A 70 13.54 1.53 -0.51
CA ARG A 70 13.99 0.25 -1.08
C ARG A 70 15.45 0.23 -1.51
N THR A 71 15.99 1.37 -1.91
CA THR A 71 17.39 1.49 -2.37
C THR A 71 18.29 2.02 -1.28
N GLU A 72 19.56 1.63 -1.27
CA GLU A 72 20.54 2.11 -0.30
C GLU A 72 20.72 3.65 -0.36
N ILE A 73 20.67 4.23 -1.56
CA ILE A 73 20.72 5.69 -1.73
C ILE A 73 19.45 6.33 -1.17
N GLY A 74 18.28 5.74 -1.43
CA GLY A 74 17.02 6.21 -0.86
C GLY A 74 17.01 6.18 0.67
N LYS A 75 17.56 5.13 1.28
CA LYS A 75 17.71 5.04 2.74
C LYS A 75 18.57 6.17 3.30
N LYS A 76 19.64 6.58 2.59
CA LYS A 76 20.49 7.71 3.01
C LYS A 76 19.73 9.03 3.12
N ILE A 77 18.70 9.26 2.29
CA ILE A 77 17.86 10.47 2.38
C ILE A 77 17.13 10.49 3.72
N ARG A 78 16.69 9.34 4.22
CA ARG A 78 16.01 9.25 5.52
C ARG A 78 16.91 9.61 6.70
N THR A 79 18.23 9.41 6.59
CA THR A 79 19.18 9.78 7.65
C THR A 79 19.33 11.30 7.81
N ALA A 80 18.88 12.09 6.83
CA ALA A 80 18.83 13.54 6.96
C ALA A 80 17.73 14.03 7.92
N PHE A 81 16.70 13.19 8.17
CA PHE A 81 15.64 13.52 9.11
C PHE A 81 16.08 13.09 10.51
N ILE A 82 16.39 14.05 11.35
CA ILE A 82 16.85 13.85 12.72
C ILE A 82 15.83 14.40 13.71
N ALA A 83 15.88 13.91 14.93
CA ALA A 83 15.11 14.48 16.01
C ALA A 83 15.73 15.81 16.49
N GLU A 84 14.92 16.66 17.09
CA GLU A 84 15.40 17.82 17.86
C GLU A 84 16.30 17.36 19.01
N LYS A 85 17.22 18.21 19.45
CA LYS A 85 18.13 17.89 20.56
C LYS A 85 17.32 17.38 21.78
N GLU A 86 17.83 16.33 22.42
CA GLU A 86 17.20 15.64 23.56
C GLU A 86 15.86 14.94 23.23
N HIS A 87 15.59 14.71 21.93
CA HIS A 87 14.45 13.94 21.46
C HIS A 87 14.92 12.80 20.58
N GLU A 88 14.01 11.83 20.36
CA GLU A 88 14.19 10.70 19.45
C GLU A 88 12.99 10.57 18.52
N LEU A 89 13.22 10.06 17.31
CA LEU A 89 12.16 9.76 16.36
C LEU A 89 11.70 8.32 16.55
N TYR A 90 10.41 8.15 16.81
CA TYR A 90 9.74 6.86 16.84
C TYR A 90 8.74 6.75 15.70
N SER A 91 8.73 5.60 15.03
CA SER A 91 7.74 5.27 14.01
C SER A 91 6.95 4.05 14.45
N PHE A 92 5.62 4.18 14.44
CA PHE A 92 4.70 3.09 14.75
C PHE A 92 3.88 2.78 13.51
N ASP A 93 3.77 1.51 13.17
CA ASP A 93 3.00 1.04 12.01
C ASP A 93 2.07 -0.10 12.42
N TYR A 94 0.86 -0.09 11.88
CA TYR A 94 -0.06 -1.19 12.07
C TYR A 94 0.38 -2.41 11.28
N SER A 95 0.51 -3.55 11.95
CA SER A 95 0.84 -4.80 11.26
C SER A 95 -0.31 -5.24 10.36
N GLN A 96 -0.07 -5.24 9.05
CA GLN A 96 -0.97 -5.81 8.03
C GLN A 96 -2.41 -5.27 8.09
N ILE A 97 -2.59 -3.99 8.38
CA ILE A 97 -3.91 -3.39 8.63
C ILE A 97 -4.92 -3.65 7.52
N GLU A 98 -4.52 -3.56 6.25
CA GLU A 98 -5.43 -3.76 5.12
C GLU A 98 -5.90 -5.23 5.01
N LEU A 99 -5.05 -6.21 5.34
CA LEU A 99 -5.44 -7.62 5.39
C LEU A 99 -6.39 -7.90 6.57
N ARG A 100 -6.20 -7.23 7.72
CA ARG A 100 -7.10 -7.32 8.86
C ARG A 100 -8.46 -6.70 8.54
N VAL A 101 -8.47 -5.54 7.89
CA VAL A 101 -9.71 -4.90 7.41
C VAL A 101 -10.41 -5.78 6.38
N LEU A 102 -9.67 -6.41 5.46
CA LEU A 102 -10.26 -7.36 4.51
C LEU A 102 -10.89 -8.55 5.23
N ALA A 103 -10.20 -9.13 6.24
CA ALA A 103 -10.72 -10.25 7.01
C ALA A 103 -12.07 -9.93 7.65
N GLU A 104 -12.19 -8.74 8.25
CA GLU A 104 -13.44 -8.23 8.83
C GLU A 104 -14.50 -7.97 7.77
N ALA A 105 -14.13 -7.33 6.66
CA ALA A 105 -15.08 -6.95 5.61
C ALA A 105 -15.65 -8.14 4.82
N CYS A 106 -14.87 -9.21 4.64
CA CYS A 106 -15.31 -10.41 3.92
C CYS A 106 -15.77 -11.55 4.86
N GLU A 107 -15.54 -11.41 6.15
CA GLU A 107 -15.87 -12.44 7.17
C GLU A 107 -15.36 -13.84 6.79
N ASP A 108 -14.18 -13.91 6.16
CA ASP A 108 -13.61 -15.21 5.79
C ASP A 108 -13.10 -15.93 7.04
N PRO A 109 -13.63 -17.12 7.38
CA PRO A 109 -13.31 -17.79 8.64
C PRO A 109 -11.85 -18.21 8.74
N ASN A 110 -11.21 -18.54 7.62
CA ASN A 110 -9.80 -18.94 7.62
C ASN A 110 -8.89 -17.74 7.83
N LEU A 111 -9.24 -16.59 7.23
CA LEU A 111 -8.48 -15.37 7.38
C LEU A 111 -8.64 -14.77 8.78
N LEU A 112 -9.88 -14.75 9.31
CA LEU A 112 -10.16 -14.31 10.68
C LEU A 112 -9.42 -15.17 11.70
N LYS A 113 -9.50 -16.50 11.57
CA LYS A 113 -8.79 -17.43 12.44
C LYS A 113 -7.28 -17.22 12.42
N ALA A 114 -6.69 -17.02 11.24
CA ALA A 114 -5.25 -16.78 11.12
C ALA A 114 -4.81 -15.53 11.90
N PHE A 115 -5.61 -14.45 11.87
CA PHE A 115 -5.31 -13.24 12.65
C PHE A 115 -5.58 -13.39 14.15
N GLN A 116 -6.62 -14.14 14.54
CA GLN A 116 -6.92 -14.42 15.96
C GLN A 116 -5.82 -15.26 16.63
N GLU A 117 -5.22 -16.17 15.88
CA GLU A 117 -4.13 -17.04 16.32
C GLU A 117 -2.74 -16.42 16.11
N ASP A 118 -2.67 -15.16 15.71
CA ASP A 118 -1.43 -14.40 15.41
C ASP A 118 -0.50 -15.13 14.42
N GLN A 119 -1.09 -15.86 13.47
CA GLN A 119 -0.34 -16.56 12.43
C GLN A 119 0.25 -15.58 11.42
N ASP A 120 1.44 -15.91 10.89
CA ASP A 120 1.98 -15.18 9.73
C ASP A 120 1.18 -15.53 8.47
N ILE A 121 0.28 -14.62 8.09
CA ILE A 121 -0.60 -14.80 6.93
C ILE A 121 0.17 -14.99 5.62
N HIS A 122 1.35 -14.37 5.48
CA HIS A 122 2.18 -14.54 4.30
C HIS A 122 2.83 -15.93 4.27
N GLN A 123 3.22 -16.44 5.43
CA GLN A 123 3.72 -17.80 5.55
C GLN A 123 2.62 -18.81 5.25
N SER A 124 1.45 -18.68 5.84
CA SER A 124 0.30 -19.56 5.61
C SER A 124 -0.14 -19.56 4.13
N THR A 125 -0.18 -18.38 3.51
CA THR A 125 -0.48 -18.25 2.07
C THR A 125 0.59 -18.92 1.22
N GLY A 126 1.87 -18.72 1.54
CA GLY A 126 2.97 -19.33 0.78
C GLY A 126 2.96 -20.85 0.86
N GLN A 127 2.74 -21.41 2.02
CA GLN A 127 2.60 -22.87 2.21
C GLN A 127 1.51 -23.44 1.32
N LEU A 128 0.37 -22.76 1.29
CA LEU A 128 -0.77 -23.19 0.49
C LEU A 128 -0.54 -23.04 -1.01
N VAL A 129 -0.19 -21.82 -1.44
CA VAL A 129 -0.11 -21.47 -2.87
C VAL A 129 0.98 -22.27 -3.57
N PHE A 130 2.11 -22.51 -2.88
CA PHE A 130 3.23 -23.28 -3.43
C PHE A 130 3.16 -24.78 -3.06
N ASN A 131 2.12 -25.20 -2.33
CA ASN A 131 1.95 -26.58 -1.85
C ASN A 131 3.19 -27.11 -1.11
N LYS A 132 3.74 -26.30 -0.19
CA LYS A 132 4.94 -26.60 0.59
C LYS A 132 4.61 -26.59 2.09
N LYS A 133 5.14 -27.57 2.85
CA LYS A 133 5.02 -27.56 4.32
C LYS A 133 5.85 -26.47 4.98
N THR A 134 7.03 -26.20 4.42
CA THR A 134 7.93 -25.12 4.85
C THR A 134 8.25 -24.25 3.65
N ILE A 135 8.31 -22.93 3.86
CA ILE A 135 8.65 -21.96 2.85
C ILE A 135 9.90 -21.19 3.27
N ASN A 136 10.70 -20.78 2.27
CA ASN A 136 11.84 -19.92 2.47
C ASN A 136 11.44 -18.43 2.37
N ASP A 137 12.40 -17.52 2.62
CA ASP A 137 12.16 -16.08 2.58
C ASP A 137 11.68 -15.58 1.20
N ASN A 138 12.15 -16.21 0.12
CA ASN A 138 11.70 -15.87 -1.23
C ASN A 138 10.24 -16.29 -1.46
N ASP A 139 9.86 -17.50 -1.05
CA ASP A 139 8.47 -17.97 -1.10
C ASP A 139 7.57 -17.03 -0.28
N ARG A 140 8.00 -16.63 0.93
CA ARG A 140 7.27 -15.71 1.79
C ARG A 140 7.13 -14.32 1.13
N ARG A 141 8.17 -13.82 0.46
CA ARG A 141 8.13 -12.57 -0.30
C ARG A 141 7.14 -12.67 -1.47
N MET A 142 7.15 -13.78 -2.20
CA MET A 142 6.17 -14.04 -3.28
C MET A 142 4.75 -14.12 -2.73
N ALA A 143 4.53 -14.80 -1.63
CA ALA A 143 3.23 -14.86 -0.96
C ALA A 143 2.73 -13.48 -0.52
N LYS A 144 3.62 -12.60 -0.06
CA LYS A 144 3.29 -11.20 0.22
C LYS A 144 2.81 -10.47 -1.04
N ILE A 145 3.47 -10.66 -2.18
CA ILE A 145 3.05 -10.08 -3.46
C ILE A 145 1.67 -10.62 -3.87
N ILE A 146 1.40 -11.90 -3.66
CA ILE A 146 0.11 -12.53 -3.96
C ILE A 146 -0.99 -11.94 -3.07
N ASN A 147 -0.80 -11.91 -1.75
CA ASN A 147 -1.77 -11.36 -0.82
C ASN A 147 -2.18 -9.93 -1.17
N PHE A 148 -1.21 -9.03 -1.31
CA PHE A 148 -1.50 -7.64 -1.66
C PHE A 148 -1.97 -7.48 -3.10
N GLY A 149 -1.40 -8.25 -4.04
CA GLY A 149 -1.81 -8.22 -5.44
C GLY A 149 -3.29 -8.56 -5.59
N ILE A 150 -3.78 -9.61 -4.94
CA ILE A 150 -5.19 -10.02 -5.00
C ILE A 150 -6.09 -8.97 -4.39
N ILE A 151 -5.76 -8.41 -3.22
CA ILE A 151 -6.52 -7.32 -2.60
C ILE A 151 -6.65 -6.13 -3.54
N TYR A 152 -5.57 -5.82 -4.27
CA TYR A 152 -5.55 -4.73 -5.23
C TYR A 152 -6.09 -5.11 -6.62
N GLY A 153 -6.73 -6.28 -6.74
CA GLY A 153 -7.37 -6.74 -7.97
C GLY A 153 -6.38 -6.98 -9.11
N ILE A 154 -5.20 -7.50 -8.81
CA ILE A 154 -4.19 -7.81 -9.82
C ILE A 154 -4.72 -8.87 -10.79
N SER A 155 -4.48 -8.68 -12.09
CA SER A 155 -4.75 -9.71 -13.08
C SER A 155 -3.69 -10.82 -13.04
N GLN A 156 -4.03 -12.00 -13.57
CA GLN A 156 -3.05 -13.09 -13.71
C GLN A 156 -1.78 -12.65 -14.47
N TYR A 157 -1.92 -11.81 -15.52
CA TYR A 157 -0.78 -11.28 -16.27
C TYR A 157 0.10 -10.34 -15.42
N GLY A 158 -0.55 -9.49 -14.62
CA GLY A 158 0.16 -8.61 -13.69
C GLY A 158 0.92 -9.39 -12.62
N LEU A 159 0.28 -10.42 -12.07
CA LEU A 159 0.88 -11.29 -11.06
C LEU A 159 2.04 -12.10 -11.66
N ALA A 160 1.86 -12.69 -12.85
CA ALA A 160 2.91 -13.42 -13.56
C ALA A 160 4.16 -12.56 -13.77
N LYS A 161 3.97 -11.30 -14.23
CA LYS A 161 5.06 -10.35 -14.43
C LYS A 161 5.77 -9.99 -13.12
N GLN A 162 5.03 -9.78 -12.03
CA GLN A 162 5.62 -9.42 -10.73
C GLN A 162 6.41 -10.56 -10.07
N LEU A 163 5.94 -11.79 -10.27
CA LEU A 163 6.56 -12.98 -9.70
C LEU A 163 7.64 -13.59 -10.60
N GLY A 164 7.71 -13.21 -11.88
CA GLY A 164 8.60 -13.82 -12.87
C GLY A 164 8.22 -15.26 -13.21
N VAL A 165 6.92 -15.60 -13.19
CA VAL A 165 6.37 -16.93 -13.47
C VAL A 165 5.51 -16.92 -14.73
N SER A 166 5.11 -18.08 -15.21
CA SER A 166 4.18 -18.20 -16.35
C SER A 166 2.76 -17.74 -15.97
N ASN A 167 1.96 -17.34 -16.98
CA ASN A 167 0.56 -16.98 -16.76
C ASN A 167 -0.27 -18.15 -16.18
N ALA A 168 0.06 -19.39 -16.55
CA ALA A 168 -0.61 -20.57 -16.03
C ALA A 168 -0.34 -20.77 -14.53
N GLU A 169 0.91 -20.63 -14.10
CA GLU A 169 1.29 -20.68 -12.68
C GLU A 169 0.64 -19.55 -11.88
N ALA A 170 0.65 -18.32 -12.38
CA ALA A 170 0.00 -17.19 -11.72
C ALA A 170 -1.51 -17.42 -11.57
N LYS A 171 -2.16 -18.02 -12.58
CA LYS A 171 -3.56 -18.41 -12.49
C LYS A 171 -3.79 -19.44 -11.41
N LEU A 172 -2.97 -20.48 -11.36
CA LEU A 172 -3.05 -21.53 -10.34
C LEU A 172 -2.89 -20.94 -8.92
N PHE A 173 -1.97 -19.98 -8.74
CA PHE A 173 -1.79 -19.31 -7.45
C PHE A 173 -3.04 -18.52 -7.03
N ILE A 174 -3.68 -17.82 -7.96
CA ILE A 174 -4.93 -17.10 -7.71
C ILE A 174 -6.06 -18.07 -7.38
N ASP A 175 -6.19 -19.16 -8.13
CA ASP A 175 -7.24 -20.17 -7.91
C ASP A 175 -7.08 -20.84 -6.53
N ASN A 176 -5.86 -21.23 -6.16
CA ASN A 176 -5.55 -21.81 -4.83
C ASN A 176 -5.84 -20.80 -3.71
N TYR A 177 -5.53 -19.53 -3.92
CA TYR A 177 -5.80 -18.47 -2.94
C TYR A 177 -7.31 -18.34 -2.67
N PHE A 178 -8.13 -18.26 -3.71
CA PHE A 178 -9.58 -18.17 -3.55
C PHE A 178 -10.24 -19.46 -3.06
N GLN A 179 -9.61 -20.62 -3.32
CA GLN A 179 -10.05 -21.88 -2.71
C GLN A 179 -9.85 -21.86 -1.19
N LYS A 180 -8.78 -21.26 -0.70
CA LYS A 180 -8.50 -21.12 0.74
C LYS A 180 -9.35 -20.04 1.41
N PHE A 181 -9.57 -18.94 0.70
CA PHE A 181 -10.28 -17.77 1.20
C PHE A 181 -11.47 -17.43 0.27
N PRO A 182 -12.50 -18.28 0.24
CA PRO A 182 -13.60 -18.14 -0.74
C PRO A 182 -14.38 -16.84 -0.56
N ASN A 183 -14.58 -16.38 0.68
CA ASN A 183 -15.34 -15.17 0.96
C ASN A 183 -14.68 -13.91 0.39
N ILE A 184 -13.38 -13.92 0.14
CA ILE A 184 -12.70 -12.79 -0.50
C ILE A 184 -13.21 -12.59 -1.93
N ASN A 185 -13.36 -13.69 -2.69
CA ASN A 185 -13.88 -13.62 -4.06
C ASN A 185 -15.32 -13.09 -4.09
N ASP A 186 -16.15 -13.55 -3.17
CA ASP A 186 -17.55 -13.13 -3.05
C ASP A 186 -17.65 -11.66 -2.64
N TYR A 187 -16.82 -11.22 -1.69
CA TYR A 187 -16.68 -9.81 -1.31
C TYR A 187 -16.31 -8.92 -2.50
N MET A 188 -15.31 -9.34 -3.29
CA MET A 188 -14.87 -8.59 -4.47
C MET A 188 -15.98 -8.44 -5.50
N LYS A 189 -16.73 -9.51 -5.79
CA LYS A 189 -17.87 -9.49 -6.69
C LYS A 189 -18.99 -8.58 -6.17
N ALA A 190 -19.42 -8.79 -4.94
CA ALA A 190 -20.47 -8.00 -4.30
C ALA A 190 -20.14 -6.50 -4.28
N THR A 191 -18.88 -6.16 -3.96
CA THR A 191 -18.40 -4.77 -3.93
C THR A 191 -18.42 -4.14 -5.33
N THR A 192 -17.97 -4.88 -6.34
CA THR A 192 -18.00 -4.43 -7.74
C THR A 192 -19.43 -4.23 -8.24
N ASP A 193 -20.35 -5.15 -7.94
CA ASP A 193 -21.76 -5.05 -8.32
C ASP A 193 -22.46 -3.89 -7.60
N LYS A 194 -22.15 -3.66 -6.32
CA LYS A 194 -22.60 -2.49 -5.58
C LYS A 194 -22.13 -1.20 -6.25
N ALA A 195 -20.84 -1.14 -6.62
CA ALA A 195 -20.27 0.02 -7.31
C ALA A 195 -20.96 0.28 -8.67
N LYS A 196 -21.21 -0.76 -9.47
CA LYS A 196 -21.91 -0.66 -10.76
C LYS A 196 -23.33 -0.13 -10.61
N LYS A 197 -24.03 -0.51 -9.55
CA LYS A 197 -25.40 -0.10 -9.25
C LYS A 197 -25.50 1.32 -8.69
N LEU A 198 -24.62 1.67 -7.77
CA LEU A 198 -24.72 2.91 -6.97
C LEU A 198 -23.77 4.02 -7.44
N GLY A 199 -22.72 3.69 -8.20
CA GLY A 199 -21.66 4.63 -8.60
C GLY A 199 -20.64 4.92 -7.49
N TYR A 200 -20.78 4.27 -6.31
CA TYR A 200 -19.86 4.40 -5.18
C TYR A 200 -19.77 3.11 -4.38
N VAL A 201 -18.75 3.02 -3.55
CA VAL A 201 -18.59 2.02 -2.48
C VAL A 201 -18.46 2.72 -1.13
N GLU A 202 -18.64 1.97 -0.05
CA GLU A 202 -18.52 2.50 1.32
C GLU A 202 -17.50 1.68 2.11
N ASN A 203 -16.72 2.37 2.94
CA ASN A 203 -15.86 1.71 3.91
C ASN A 203 -16.65 1.32 5.18
N LEU A 204 -16.01 0.64 6.15
CA LEU A 204 -16.67 0.18 7.38
C LEU A 204 -17.19 1.33 8.28
N PHE A 205 -16.72 2.55 8.05
CA PHE A 205 -17.20 3.76 8.77
C PHE A 205 -18.26 4.56 7.99
N GLY A 206 -18.75 4.03 6.86
CA GLY A 206 -19.77 4.68 6.03
C GLY A 206 -19.24 5.79 5.11
N ARG A 207 -17.91 5.97 4.99
CA ARG A 207 -17.35 6.90 4.02
C ARG A 207 -17.60 6.42 2.61
N LYS A 208 -18.19 7.26 1.78
CA LYS A 208 -18.47 6.98 0.37
C LYS A 208 -17.29 7.35 -0.51
N SER A 209 -16.89 6.42 -1.35
CA SER A 209 -15.88 6.59 -2.39
C SER A 209 -16.54 6.46 -3.76
N HIS A 210 -16.68 7.55 -4.49
CA HIS A 210 -17.29 7.56 -5.83
C HIS A 210 -16.33 6.95 -6.85
N ILE A 211 -16.81 5.99 -7.62
CA ILE A 211 -16.02 5.26 -8.61
C ILE A 211 -16.40 5.72 -10.02
N LYS A 212 -15.60 6.61 -10.58
CA LYS A 212 -15.74 7.00 -11.98
C LYS A 212 -15.49 5.80 -12.89
N ASP A 213 -16.08 5.83 -14.06
CA ASP A 213 -15.85 4.86 -15.14
C ASP A 213 -16.18 3.40 -14.81
N ILE A 214 -16.87 3.12 -13.69
CA ILE A 214 -17.25 1.76 -13.29
C ILE A 214 -18.13 1.06 -14.35
N ASN A 215 -18.93 1.83 -15.10
CA ASN A 215 -19.78 1.37 -16.19
C ASN A 215 -19.22 1.79 -17.58
N ALA A 216 -17.95 2.16 -17.70
CA ALA A 216 -17.36 2.56 -18.97
C ALA A 216 -17.42 1.43 -20.00
N LYS A 217 -17.71 1.78 -21.26
CA LYS A 217 -17.63 0.83 -22.38
C LYS A 217 -16.21 0.34 -22.65
N ASN A 218 -15.23 1.23 -22.43
CA ASN A 218 -13.81 0.88 -22.57
C ASN A 218 -13.40 -0.11 -21.47
N PHE A 219 -12.91 -1.27 -21.87
CA PHE A 219 -12.49 -2.33 -20.96
C PHE A 219 -11.40 -1.90 -19.99
N MET A 220 -10.41 -1.13 -20.45
CA MET A 220 -9.28 -0.72 -19.60
C MET A 220 -9.73 0.24 -18.49
N LEU A 221 -10.58 1.22 -18.84
CA LEU A 221 -11.15 2.16 -17.87
C LEU A 221 -12.04 1.44 -16.86
N ARG A 222 -12.92 0.56 -17.33
CA ARG A 222 -13.79 -0.23 -16.47
C ARG A 222 -13.00 -1.15 -15.54
N SER A 223 -12.02 -1.88 -16.06
CA SER A 223 -11.17 -2.76 -15.23
C SER A 223 -10.36 -1.99 -14.19
N PHE A 224 -9.92 -0.77 -14.50
CA PHE A 224 -9.28 0.10 -13.53
C PHE A 224 -10.26 0.54 -12.44
N ALA A 225 -11.48 0.94 -12.81
CA ALA A 225 -12.53 1.34 -11.88
C ALA A 225 -12.99 0.18 -10.98
N GLU A 226 -13.08 -1.05 -11.51
CA GLU A 226 -13.38 -2.25 -10.70
C GLU A 226 -12.30 -2.49 -9.63
N ARG A 227 -11.02 -2.34 -9.97
CA ARG A 227 -9.94 -2.39 -8.96
C ARG A 227 -10.03 -1.30 -7.92
N GLN A 228 -10.37 -0.07 -8.33
CA GLN A 228 -10.60 1.02 -7.39
C GLN A 228 -11.77 0.72 -6.45
N ALA A 229 -12.86 0.14 -6.96
CA ALA A 229 -14.03 -0.23 -6.17
C ALA A 229 -13.69 -1.26 -5.08
N ILE A 230 -12.87 -2.27 -5.40
CA ILE A 230 -12.45 -3.30 -4.45
C ILE A 230 -11.53 -2.70 -3.38
N ASN A 231 -10.59 -1.83 -3.76
CA ASN A 231 -9.59 -1.26 -2.88
C ASN A 231 -10.13 -0.17 -1.95
N ALA A 232 -11.04 0.67 -2.43
CA ALA A 232 -11.45 1.87 -1.73
C ALA A 232 -12.05 1.59 -0.35
N PRO A 233 -12.90 0.58 -0.11
CA PRO A 233 -13.40 0.26 1.22
C PRO A 233 -12.30 -0.15 2.19
N ILE A 234 -11.35 -0.97 1.74
CA ILE A 234 -10.27 -1.52 2.59
C ILE A 234 -9.29 -0.41 2.97
N GLN A 235 -8.76 0.30 1.98
CA GLN A 235 -7.83 1.41 2.21
C GLN A 235 -8.50 2.57 2.96
N GLY A 236 -9.76 2.84 2.66
CA GLY A 236 -10.53 3.89 3.33
C GLY A 236 -10.76 3.59 4.81
N THR A 237 -11.06 2.34 5.15
CA THR A 237 -11.19 1.90 6.55
C THR A 237 -9.86 2.02 7.28
N ALA A 238 -8.77 1.53 6.68
CA ALA A 238 -7.43 1.66 7.26
C ALA A 238 -7.04 3.13 7.50
N SER A 239 -7.34 4.00 6.54
CA SER A 239 -7.10 5.44 6.66
C SER A 239 -7.90 6.09 7.78
N ASP A 240 -9.17 5.74 7.93
CA ASP A 240 -10.01 6.30 8.99
C ASP A 240 -9.58 5.78 10.38
N LEU A 241 -9.15 4.52 10.50
CA LEU A 241 -8.56 3.99 11.74
C LEU A 241 -7.31 4.77 12.14
N ILE A 242 -6.40 5.05 11.20
CA ILE A 242 -5.19 5.84 11.48
C ILE A 242 -5.58 7.25 11.96
N LYS A 243 -6.54 7.91 11.32
CA LYS A 243 -6.98 9.25 11.72
C LYS A 243 -7.60 9.27 13.12
N ILE A 244 -8.40 8.26 13.45
CA ILE A 244 -8.97 8.11 14.81
C ILE A 244 -7.83 7.92 15.81
N ALA A 245 -6.89 7.02 15.54
CA ALA A 245 -5.74 6.81 16.41
C ALA A 245 -4.89 8.07 16.59
N MET A 246 -4.68 8.86 15.53
CA MET A 246 -3.97 10.14 15.62
C MET A 246 -4.68 11.12 16.56
N LEU A 247 -6.00 11.25 16.46
CA LEU A 247 -6.78 12.13 17.33
C LEU A 247 -6.71 11.68 18.79
N ASP A 248 -6.82 10.37 19.04
CA ASP A 248 -6.75 9.80 20.39
C ASP A 248 -5.36 9.97 20.99
N ILE A 249 -4.29 9.73 20.22
CA ILE A 249 -2.92 9.94 20.65
C ILE A 249 -2.67 11.42 20.96
N GLN A 250 -3.10 12.33 20.10
CA GLN A 250 -2.94 13.77 20.33
C GLN A 250 -3.64 14.20 21.62
N LYS A 251 -4.89 13.77 21.80
CA LYS A 251 -5.66 14.03 23.03
C LYS A 251 -4.96 13.47 24.26
N TYR A 252 -4.40 12.27 24.18
CA TYR A 252 -3.65 11.66 25.29
C TYR A 252 -2.40 12.48 25.63
N LEU A 253 -1.61 12.88 24.63
CA LEU A 253 -0.40 13.68 24.83
C LEU A 253 -0.70 15.03 25.51
N GLU A 254 -1.76 15.71 25.07
CA GLU A 254 -2.20 16.99 25.63
C GLU A 254 -2.72 16.83 27.07
N THR A 255 -3.61 15.85 27.30
CA THR A 255 -4.23 15.63 28.61
C THR A 255 -3.19 15.26 29.68
N ASN A 256 -2.16 14.53 29.31
CA ASN A 256 -1.12 14.08 30.24
C ASN A 256 0.12 15.00 30.23
N ASN A 257 0.07 16.15 29.57
CA ASN A 257 1.20 17.09 29.46
C ASN A 257 2.50 16.41 29.00
N CYS A 258 2.40 15.46 28.05
CA CYS A 258 3.55 14.76 27.52
C CYS A 258 4.45 15.70 26.71
N LYS A 259 5.79 15.52 26.82
CA LYS A 259 6.76 16.25 26.00
C LYS A 259 6.84 15.75 24.56
N SER A 260 6.36 14.54 24.31
CA SER A 260 6.32 13.93 22.98
C SER A 260 5.39 14.71 22.05
N LYS A 261 5.78 14.80 20.78
CA LYS A 261 5.01 15.50 19.75
C LYS A 261 4.76 14.53 18.59
N MET A 262 3.55 14.53 18.06
CA MET A 262 3.27 13.83 16.83
C MET A 262 3.73 14.71 15.65
N THR A 263 4.52 14.16 14.73
CA THR A 263 5.10 14.92 13.61
C THR A 263 4.30 14.74 12.34
N PHE A 264 4.28 13.53 11.77
CA PHE A 264 3.52 13.25 10.56
C PHE A 264 3.21 11.75 10.44
N THR A 265 2.27 11.39 9.56
CA THR A 265 1.98 10.00 9.20
C THR A 265 2.46 9.69 7.80
N SER A 266 3.02 8.49 7.62
CA SER A 266 3.21 7.86 6.32
C SER A 266 1.97 7.02 5.99
N PRO A 267 1.55 6.95 4.73
CA PRO A 267 0.41 6.11 4.33
C PRO A 267 0.74 4.64 4.41
#